data_235a829c8c1e6dd7a06bc950e7dc8bfc
#
_entry.id   235a829c8c1e6dd7a06bc950e7dc8bfc
#
_cell.length_a   1.000
_cell.length_b   1.000
_cell.length_c   1.000
_cell.angle_alpha   90.00
_cell.angle_beta   90.00
_cell.angle_gamma   90.00
#
_symmetry.space_group_name_H-M   'P 1'
#
loop_
_entity.id
_entity.type
_entity.pdbx_description
1 polymer ?
#
loop_
_entity_poly.entity_id
_entity_poly.type
_entity_poly.pdbx_seq_one_letter_code
_entity_poly.pdbx_strand_id
1 'polypeptide(L)'
;MSMKHRGTRLHDPDHTIPNMAWDEFEAQLSRSTRGGKTRAVSDQALRDQFGPEKLERLQRLAERMRSVRSKREPLRGNIIFIPGIMGSELTVTEDGDDDTVWVSFLKLIWGGINKLRLAQDGMREADARLHVQPSGLDKDSYAETILWLKAYWNVEPFAYDWRKDLDQAADALKNLVDTKFKDQPVHLVAHSMGGLVSRNFIRLYPKLWKAMLEPKKVQGGRLIMLGTPNYGSYAIAQAMVAKDKLVKWLAAADLRHDLDEVLDVLNGFVGSYQLLPSRAKLPASEQGLYDSRTWGRYPIVAAHLQRAKEFHAALDVPATIDPERMTYIAGCNQDTVSAVRIDGPGLFEFDMTVKGDGRVTHAFGLLDGVPTYYVDEIHGDLQKHEQVLAAIDEILQTGKTGALAMEPVAARAVRSATSARVRAVHDRQEAEQIRLIAEKTKTNHSSVGERRRAEALLRQAIMAQAPPASRSVADTPPVRAHKEKITKKDSPSSLLPKIELVHGDIRDIKTPAVVVGHYRGVPPVRAVGALDQALNHWISKAVKQGMIGGGLGEVFLIPNTQKSIVANTVILAGMGEY
;
A
#
# COMPACT_ATOMS: atom_id res chain seq x y z
N MET A 1 49.72 15.36 -1.52
CA MET A 1 49.38 13.98 -1.11
C MET A 1 47.93 13.98 -0.71
N SER A 2 47.05 13.59 -1.64
CA SER A 2 45.58 13.56 -1.44
C SER A 2 45.21 12.15 -1.03
N MET A 3 44.77 11.95 0.20
CA MET A 3 44.18 10.68 0.64
C MET A 3 42.79 10.50 0.03
N LYS A 4 42.72 9.65 -0.97
CA LYS A 4 41.44 9.14 -1.47
C LYS A 4 40.81 8.26 -0.38
N HIS A 5 39.75 8.76 0.26
CA HIS A 5 38.86 7.92 1.06
C HIS A 5 38.16 6.96 0.09
N ARG A 6 38.68 5.74 0.02
CA ARG A 6 37.91 4.59 -0.50
C ARG A 6 36.82 4.27 0.53
N GLY A 7 35.64 4.80 0.32
CA GLY A 7 34.45 4.32 1.01
C GLY A 7 34.30 2.81 0.70
N THR A 8 34.37 2.00 1.74
CA THR A 8 34.02 0.58 1.67
C THR A 8 32.58 0.48 1.14
N ARG A 9 32.43 0.04 -0.11
CA ARG A 9 31.11 -0.31 -0.68
C ARG A 9 30.54 -1.44 0.17
N LEU A 10 29.47 -1.16 0.90
CA LEU A 10 28.60 -2.18 1.45
C LEU A 10 27.90 -2.85 0.25
N HIS A 11 28.52 -3.85 -0.29
CA HIS A 11 27.86 -4.77 -1.23
C HIS A 11 26.83 -5.53 -0.38
N ASP A 12 25.57 -5.07 -0.41
CA ASP A 12 24.48 -5.78 0.22
C ASP A 12 24.04 -6.94 -0.69
N PRO A 13 24.40 -8.19 -0.37
CA PRO A 13 23.96 -9.35 -1.14
C PRO A 13 22.44 -9.54 -1.12
N ASP A 14 21.73 -8.76 -0.28
CA ASP A 14 20.29 -8.85 -0.07
C ASP A 14 19.46 -8.04 -1.08
N HIS A 15 20.08 -7.18 -1.91
CA HIS A 15 19.39 -6.38 -2.94
C HIS A 15 19.15 -7.10 -4.28
N THR A 16 19.31 -8.41 -4.32
CA THR A 16 19.15 -9.16 -5.56
C THR A 16 17.69 -9.36 -5.99
N ILE A 17 16.73 -9.39 -5.05
CA ILE A 17 15.32 -9.70 -5.36
C ILE A 17 14.60 -8.56 -6.07
N PRO A 18 14.70 -7.28 -5.65
CA PRO A 18 14.11 -6.17 -6.40
C PRO A 18 14.57 -6.13 -7.86
N ASN A 19 15.87 -6.20 -8.10
CA ASN A 19 16.48 -6.10 -9.44
C ASN A 19 16.35 -7.37 -10.29
N MET A 20 15.81 -8.45 -9.74
CA MET A 20 15.69 -9.73 -10.42
C MET A 20 14.63 -9.65 -11.53
N ALA A 21 14.97 -10.15 -12.73
CA ALA A 21 13.99 -10.30 -13.79
C ALA A 21 12.83 -11.22 -13.37
N TRP A 22 11.64 -11.00 -13.91
CA TRP A 22 10.44 -11.75 -13.52
C TRP A 22 10.60 -13.26 -13.72
N ASP A 23 11.17 -13.69 -14.83
CA ASP A 23 11.38 -15.12 -15.13
C ASP A 23 12.37 -15.76 -14.14
N GLU A 24 13.39 -15.01 -13.73
CA GLU A 24 14.35 -15.44 -12.70
C GLU A 24 13.67 -15.52 -11.34
N PHE A 25 12.86 -14.52 -10.96
CA PHE A 25 12.10 -14.52 -9.72
C PHE A 25 11.14 -15.73 -9.63
N GLU A 26 10.40 -16.00 -10.70
CA GLU A 26 9.52 -17.16 -10.83
C GLU A 26 10.30 -18.49 -10.69
N ALA A 27 11.48 -18.55 -11.31
CA ALA A 27 12.36 -19.70 -11.19
C ALA A 27 12.88 -19.91 -9.76
N GLN A 28 13.17 -18.83 -9.04
CA GLN A 28 13.61 -18.88 -7.64
C GLN A 28 12.50 -19.39 -6.69
N LEU A 29 11.29 -18.83 -6.79
CA LEU A 29 10.14 -19.32 -6.03
C LEU A 29 9.91 -20.81 -6.22
N SER A 30 10.24 -21.31 -7.40
CA SER A 30 10.04 -22.69 -7.82
C SER A 30 11.13 -23.65 -7.34
N ARG A 31 12.36 -23.19 -7.16
CA ARG A 31 13.51 -24.01 -6.72
C ARG A 31 13.53 -24.20 -5.21
N SER A 32 13.07 -23.21 -4.47
CA SER A 32 12.95 -23.22 -3.01
C SER A 32 12.15 -24.44 -2.51
N THR A 33 11.21 -24.95 -3.32
CA THR A 33 10.41 -26.16 -2.99
C THR A 33 11.12 -27.50 -3.27
N ARG A 34 12.27 -27.52 -3.98
CA ARG A 34 12.93 -28.77 -4.46
C ARG A 34 14.31 -29.06 -3.91
N GLY A 35 14.86 -28.29 -2.96
CA GLY A 35 16.10 -28.63 -2.25
C GLY A 35 17.38 -28.66 -3.09
N GLY A 36 17.47 -27.96 -4.23
CA GLY A 36 18.64 -27.97 -5.11
C GLY A 36 19.76 -27.01 -4.68
N LYS A 37 20.99 -27.52 -4.58
CA LYS A 37 22.20 -26.75 -4.28
C LYS A 37 22.67 -25.97 -5.53
N THR A 38 22.21 -24.75 -5.76
CA THR A 38 22.84 -23.81 -6.69
C THR A 38 22.77 -22.39 -6.11
N ARG A 39 23.76 -21.58 -6.45
CA ARG A 39 24.01 -20.19 -6.01
C ARG A 39 22.83 -19.25 -6.35
N ALA A 40 21.69 -19.49 -5.73
CA ALA A 40 20.44 -18.76 -5.81
C ALA A 40 20.34 -17.86 -4.59
N VAL A 41 19.60 -16.79 -4.69
CA VAL A 41 19.09 -16.04 -3.53
C VAL A 41 18.66 -17.08 -2.49
N SER A 42 19.18 -16.99 -1.29
CA SER A 42 18.90 -18.00 -0.27
C SER A 42 17.40 -17.97 0.07
N ASP A 43 16.81 -19.12 0.39
CA ASP A 43 15.44 -19.20 0.92
C ASP A 43 15.25 -18.24 2.10
N GLN A 44 16.31 -17.95 2.82
CA GLN A 44 16.32 -17.00 3.91
C GLN A 44 16.09 -15.55 3.39
N ALA A 45 16.72 -15.15 2.28
CA ALA A 45 16.52 -13.82 1.70
C ALA A 45 15.07 -13.63 1.21
N LEU A 46 14.46 -14.65 0.59
CA LEU A 46 13.04 -14.62 0.22
C LEU A 46 12.11 -14.53 1.44
N ARG A 47 12.39 -15.32 2.49
CA ARG A 47 11.64 -15.27 3.75
C ARG A 47 11.74 -13.91 4.42
N ASP A 48 12.93 -13.37 4.42
CA ASP A 48 13.20 -12.05 5.00
C ASP A 48 12.52 -10.93 4.18
N GLN A 49 12.46 -11.03 2.84
CA GLN A 49 11.81 -10.05 1.98
C GLN A 49 10.28 -10.07 2.11
N PHE A 50 9.68 -11.25 2.01
CA PHE A 50 8.22 -11.38 1.91
C PHE A 50 7.55 -11.80 3.23
N GLY A 51 8.33 -12.25 4.20
CA GLY A 51 7.80 -12.97 5.35
C GLY A 51 7.34 -14.39 5.01
N PRO A 52 7.19 -15.27 6.01
CA PRO A 52 6.91 -16.70 5.77
C PRO A 52 5.55 -16.92 5.09
N GLU A 53 4.50 -16.23 5.51
CA GLU A 53 3.13 -16.44 5.02
C GLU A 53 2.96 -15.99 3.56
N LYS A 54 3.52 -14.84 3.22
CA LYS A 54 3.46 -14.32 1.85
C LYS A 54 4.34 -15.13 0.91
N LEU A 55 5.54 -15.53 1.35
CA LEU A 55 6.42 -16.39 0.56
C LEU A 55 5.73 -17.71 0.23
N GLU A 56 5.10 -18.36 1.21
CA GLU A 56 4.34 -19.59 0.97
C GLU A 56 3.21 -19.40 -0.04
N ARG A 57 2.51 -18.25 0.01
CA ARG A 57 1.46 -17.91 -0.96
C ARG A 57 2.02 -17.70 -2.36
N LEU A 58 3.14 -16.98 -2.49
CA LEU A 58 3.84 -16.80 -3.77
C LEU A 58 4.32 -18.13 -4.37
N GLN A 59 4.86 -19.03 -3.53
CA GLN A 59 5.27 -20.35 -3.94
C GLN A 59 4.10 -21.20 -4.45
N ARG A 60 2.96 -21.19 -3.74
CA ARG A 60 1.73 -21.87 -4.19
C ARG A 60 1.24 -21.32 -5.54
N LEU A 61 1.27 -20.00 -5.74
CA LEU A 61 0.89 -19.39 -7.01
C LEU A 61 1.85 -19.77 -8.14
N ALA A 62 3.16 -19.78 -7.89
CA ALA A 62 4.15 -20.22 -8.86
C ALA A 62 4.00 -21.70 -9.23
N GLU A 63 3.66 -22.56 -8.27
CA GLU A 63 3.35 -23.99 -8.51
C GLU A 63 2.06 -24.17 -9.33
N ARG A 64 1.00 -23.43 -8.97
CA ARG A 64 -0.26 -23.42 -9.74
C ARG A 64 -0.02 -23.00 -11.19
N MET A 65 0.71 -21.89 -11.40
CA MET A 65 1.06 -21.41 -12.74
C MET A 65 1.76 -22.51 -13.55
N ARG A 66 2.77 -23.17 -12.98
CA ARG A 66 3.50 -24.26 -13.66
C ARG A 66 2.62 -25.46 -13.94
N SER A 67 1.79 -25.87 -12.99
CA SER A 67 0.84 -26.98 -13.15
C SER A 67 -0.14 -26.73 -14.27
N VAL A 68 -0.71 -25.52 -14.37
CA VAL A 68 -1.63 -25.15 -15.46
C VAL A 68 -0.88 -25.17 -16.80
N ARG A 69 0.30 -24.52 -16.87
CA ARG A 69 1.08 -24.45 -18.11
C ARG A 69 1.63 -25.81 -18.57
N SER A 70 1.88 -26.74 -17.65
CA SER A 70 2.34 -28.10 -18.01
C SER A 70 1.29 -28.92 -18.77
N LYS A 71 0.02 -28.58 -18.66
CA LYS A 71 -1.10 -29.20 -19.41
C LYS A 71 -1.13 -28.80 -20.89
N ARG A 72 -0.23 -27.89 -21.32
CA ARG A 72 -0.13 -27.39 -22.71
C ARG A 72 -1.41 -26.76 -23.27
N GLU A 73 -2.30 -26.29 -22.40
CA GLU A 73 -3.43 -25.47 -22.84
C GLU A 73 -2.92 -24.14 -23.40
N PRO A 74 -3.47 -23.66 -24.52
CA PRO A 74 -3.07 -22.38 -25.09
C PRO A 74 -3.39 -21.25 -24.10
N LEU A 75 -2.51 -20.23 -24.02
CA LEU A 75 -2.76 -19.04 -23.25
C LEU A 75 -3.97 -18.27 -23.83
N ARG A 76 -4.75 -17.64 -22.96
CA ARG A 76 -6.00 -16.96 -23.31
C ARG A 76 -5.80 -15.67 -24.11
N GLY A 77 -4.60 -15.09 -24.06
CA GLY A 77 -4.22 -13.86 -24.76
C GLY A 77 -3.11 -13.11 -24.04
N ASN A 78 -2.92 -11.85 -24.43
CA ASN A 78 -1.87 -10.99 -23.90
C ASN A 78 -2.44 -9.93 -22.94
N ILE A 79 -1.72 -9.67 -21.85
CA ILE A 79 -1.99 -8.62 -20.88
C ILE A 79 -0.73 -7.77 -20.71
N ILE A 80 -0.89 -6.44 -20.73
CA ILE A 80 0.09 -5.52 -20.16
C ILE A 80 -0.47 -5.09 -18.80
N PHE A 81 0.29 -5.34 -17.72
CA PHE A 81 -0.07 -4.90 -16.37
C PHE A 81 0.66 -3.61 -16.02
N ILE A 82 -0.10 -2.56 -15.70
CA ILE A 82 0.40 -1.20 -15.45
C ILE A 82 0.20 -0.85 -13.96
N PRO A 83 1.28 -0.59 -13.20
CA PRO A 83 1.22 -0.31 -11.77
C PRO A 83 0.71 1.10 -11.46
N GLY A 84 0.42 1.35 -10.18
CA GLY A 84 0.14 2.69 -9.64
C GLY A 84 1.40 3.56 -9.50
N ILE A 85 1.19 4.78 -9.00
CA ILE A 85 2.29 5.66 -8.58
C ILE A 85 3.20 4.92 -7.59
N MET A 86 4.50 5.15 -7.69
CA MET A 86 5.50 4.52 -6.82
C MET A 86 5.56 2.98 -6.92
N GLY A 87 4.79 2.37 -7.81
CA GLY A 87 4.73 0.92 -7.99
C GLY A 87 5.76 0.34 -8.95
N SER A 88 6.53 1.20 -9.66
CA SER A 88 7.73 0.82 -10.39
C SER A 88 8.97 1.06 -9.54
N GLU A 89 9.89 0.13 -9.55
CA GLU A 89 11.23 0.30 -9.00
C GLU A 89 12.01 1.28 -9.90
N LEU A 90 12.82 2.15 -9.28
CA LEU A 90 13.65 3.11 -9.99
C LEU A 90 15.13 2.85 -9.70
N THR A 91 15.89 2.60 -10.76
CA THR A 91 17.32 2.41 -10.72
C THR A 91 18.02 3.68 -11.19
N VAL A 92 19.01 4.10 -10.42
CA VAL A 92 19.86 5.26 -10.69
C VAL A 92 21.19 4.76 -11.22
N THR A 93 21.57 5.18 -12.42
CA THR A 93 22.92 4.98 -12.97
C THR A 93 23.76 6.22 -12.67
N GLU A 94 24.89 6.04 -11.99
CA GLU A 94 25.87 7.07 -11.67
C GLU A 94 27.27 6.54 -12.01
N ASP A 95 28.01 7.22 -12.90
CA ASP A 95 29.35 6.82 -13.35
C ASP A 95 29.42 5.38 -13.92
N GLY A 96 28.32 4.88 -14.49
CA GLY A 96 28.19 3.53 -15.06
C GLY A 96 27.85 2.43 -14.05
N ASP A 97 27.67 2.77 -12.78
CA ASP A 97 27.19 1.85 -11.74
C ASP A 97 25.67 2.01 -11.55
N ASP A 98 24.94 0.91 -11.64
CA ASP A 98 23.49 0.86 -11.41
C ASP A 98 23.16 0.59 -9.96
N ASP A 99 22.21 1.36 -9.42
CA ASP A 99 21.77 1.27 -8.04
C ASP A 99 20.26 1.49 -7.90
N THR A 100 19.50 0.48 -7.43
CA THR A 100 18.07 0.65 -7.19
C THR A 100 17.83 1.46 -5.93
N VAL A 101 17.28 2.64 -6.11
CA VAL A 101 16.99 3.60 -5.02
C VAL A 101 15.53 3.47 -4.56
N TRP A 102 14.59 3.34 -5.48
CA TRP A 102 13.18 3.22 -5.13
C TRP A 102 12.66 1.77 -5.30
N VAL A 103 12.17 1.09 -4.26
CA VAL A 103 12.26 1.53 -2.85
C VAL A 103 13.27 0.63 -2.12
N SER A 104 14.30 1.26 -1.57
CA SER A 104 15.30 0.59 -0.74
C SER A 104 15.47 1.36 0.57
N PHE A 105 15.15 0.69 1.70
CA PHE A 105 15.29 1.29 3.01
C PHE A 105 16.73 1.74 3.29
N LEU A 106 17.72 0.93 2.91
CA LEU A 106 19.13 1.27 3.10
C LEU A 106 19.54 2.52 2.35
N LYS A 107 19.01 2.74 1.14
CA LYS A 107 19.33 3.94 0.36
C LYS A 107 18.64 5.17 0.93
N LEU A 108 17.39 5.02 1.38
CA LEU A 108 16.64 6.11 2.00
C LEU A 108 17.33 6.64 3.26
N ILE A 109 17.86 5.79 4.14
CA ILE A 109 18.58 6.20 5.35
C ILE A 109 19.76 7.15 5.04
N TRP A 110 20.39 6.98 3.89
CA TRP A 110 21.54 7.77 3.46
C TRP A 110 21.16 8.91 2.52
N GLY A 111 19.88 9.31 2.47
CA GLY A 111 19.40 10.41 1.66
C GLY A 111 19.25 10.06 0.18
N GLY A 112 19.06 8.78 -0.12
CA GLY A 112 18.88 8.31 -1.50
C GLY A 112 17.69 8.92 -2.22
N ILE A 113 16.68 9.40 -1.49
CA ILE A 113 15.53 10.09 -2.06
C ILE A 113 15.94 11.32 -2.88
N ASN A 114 17.02 12.00 -2.50
CA ASN A 114 17.51 13.18 -3.22
C ASN A 114 18.04 12.84 -4.62
N LYS A 115 18.50 11.59 -4.86
CA LYS A 115 18.86 11.12 -6.20
C LYS A 115 17.67 11.05 -7.17
N LEU A 116 16.45 11.06 -6.64
CA LEU A 116 15.20 11.05 -7.42
C LEU A 116 14.72 12.46 -7.78
N ARG A 117 15.41 13.51 -7.33
CA ARG A 117 15.05 14.91 -7.59
C ARG A 117 15.04 15.20 -9.09
N LEU A 118 13.97 15.82 -9.57
CA LEU A 118 13.88 16.34 -10.95
C LEU A 118 14.31 17.80 -11.01
N ALA A 119 14.79 18.22 -12.19
CA ALA A 119 14.98 19.63 -12.50
C ALA A 119 13.62 20.35 -12.52
N GLN A 120 13.63 21.68 -12.50
CA GLN A 120 12.40 22.49 -12.45
C GLN A 120 11.44 22.23 -13.64
N ASP A 121 11.97 21.76 -14.77
CA ASP A 121 11.17 21.37 -15.93
C ASP A 121 10.37 20.05 -15.70
N GLY A 122 10.69 19.29 -14.65
CA GLY A 122 10.07 18.00 -14.33
C GLY A 122 10.36 16.89 -15.35
N MET A 123 11.30 17.11 -16.27
CA MET A 123 11.62 16.18 -17.36
C MET A 123 12.96 15.48 -17.17
N ARG A 124 13.94 16.18 -16.64
CA ARG A 124 15.31 15.71 -16.45
C ARG A 124 15.64 15.54 -14.98
N GLU A 125 16.67 14.75 -14.70
CA GLU A 125 17.23 14.66 -13.37
C GLU A 125 17.84 16.01 -12.96
N ALA A 126 17.74 16.39 -11.67
CA ALA A 126 18.32 17.63 -11.17
C ALA A 126 19.85 17.61 -11.21
N ASP A 127 20.46 16.45 -11.00
CA ASP A 127 21.90 16.21 -11.19
C ASP A 127 22.11 15.53 -12.56
N ALA A 128 22.74 16.22 -13.48
CA ALA A 128 22.99 15.74 -14.85
C ALA A 128 23.91 14.51 -14.92
N ARG A 129 24.59 14.14 -13.84
CA ARG A 129 25.39 12.91 -13.75
C ARG A 129 24.54 11.67 -13.52
N LEU A 130 23.31 11.85 -13.06
CA LEU A 130 22.39 10.77 -12.76
C LEU A 130 21.50 10.47 -13.95
N HIS A 131 21.29 9.19 -14.19
CA HIS A 131 20.27 8.70 -15.09
C HIS A 131 19.33 7.77 -14.32
N VAL A 132 18.06 8.13 -14.22
CA VAL A 132 17.06 7.33 -13.50
C VAL A 132 16.11 6.68 -14.50
N GLN A 133 15.97 5.36 -14.36
CA GLN A 133 15.09 4.56 -15.22
C GLN A 133 14.23 3.59 -14.41
N PRO A 134 13.00 3.30 -14.88
CA PRO A 134 12.19 2.24 -14.30
C PRO A 134 12.82 0.88 -14.61
N SER A 135 13.08 0.06 -13.58
CA SER A 135 13.76 -1.22 -13.73
C SER A 135 12.84 -2.44 -13.57
N GLY A 136 11.66 -2.27 -13.02
CA GLY A 136 10.68 -3.34 -12.83
C GLY A 136 9.49 -2.89 -12.00
N LEU A 137 8.56 -3.82 -11.75
CA LEU A 137 7.48 -3.59 -10.79
C LEU A 137 7.91 -4.06 -9.41
N ASP A 138 7.48 -3.33 -8.37
CA ASP A 138 7.65 -3.76 -6.99
C ASP A 138 7.02 -5.14 -6.76
N LYS A 139 7.89 -6.13 -6.57
CA LYS A 139 7.48 -7.54 -6.43
C LYS A 139 6.66 -7.77 -5.16
N ASP A 140 6.92 -6.97 -4.13
CA ASP A 140 6.16 -7.08 -2.88
C ASP A 140 4.68 -6.73 -3.10
N SER A 141 4.40 -5.76 -3.94
CA SER A 141 3.03 -5.28 -4.22
C SER A 141 2.32 -6.06 -5.32
N TYR A 142 3.06 -6.55 -6.32
CA TYR A 142 2.45 -7.06 -7.56
C TYR A 142 2.73 -8.53 -7.87
N ALA A 143 3.61 -9.22 -7.12
CA ALA A 143 3.98 -10.60 -7.45
C ALA A 143 2.78 -11.56 -7.41
N GLU A 144 1.88 -11.41 -6.44
CA GLU A 144 0.69 -12.25 -6.34
C GLU A 144 -0.21 -12.12 -7.57
N THR A 145 -0.45 -10.88 -8.01
CA THR A 145 -1.25 -10.56 -9.20
C THR A 145 -0.64 -11.12 -10.47
N ILE A 146 0.65 -10.85 -10.67
CA ILE A 146 1.37 -11.28 -11.89
C ILE A 146 1.41 -12.80 -11.99
N LEU A 147 1.77 -13.52 -10.90
CA LEU A 147 1.81 -14.98 -10.88
C LEU A 147 0.43 -15.60 -11.10
N TRP A 148 -0.62 -15.01 -10.53
CA TRP A 148 -1.99 -15.48 -10.72
C TRP A 148 -2.43 -15.35 -12.19
N LEU A 149 -2.21 -14.17 -12.78
CA LEU A 149 -2.57 -13.92 -14.18
C LEU A 149 -1.72 -14.76 -15.14
N LYS A 150 -0.41 -14.89 -14.89
CA LYS A 150 0.50 -15.70 -15.72
C LYS A 150 0.14 -17.18 -15.76
N ALA A 151 -0.71 -17.69 -14.88
CA ALA A 151 -1.21 -19.06 -14.97
C ALA A 151 -1.99 -19.29 -16.28
N TYR A 152 -2.70 -18.28 -16.77
CA TYR A 152 -3.63 -18.39 -17.91
C TYR A 152 -3.34 -17.43 -19.06
N TRP A 153 -2.58 -16.36 -18.81
CA TRP A 153 -2.34 -15.27 -19.75
C TRP A 153 -0.84 -15.08 -20.00
N ASN A 154 -0.51 -14.54 -21.17
CA ASN A 154 0.82 -13.97 -21.41
C ASN A 154 0.83 -12.56 -20.81
N VAL A 155 1.54 -12.38 -19.69
CA VAL A 155 1.54 -11.13 -18.91
C VAL A 155 2.88 -10.42 -19.04
N GLU A 156 2.84 -9.20 -19.50
CA GLU A 156 3.96 -8.27 -19.55
C GLU A 156 3.81 -7.21 -18.45
N PRO A 157 4.67 -7.22 -17.43
CA PRO A 157 4.74 -6.15 -16.46
C PRO A 157 5.34 -4.88 -17.08
N PHE A 158 4.63 -3.76 -17.01
CA PHE A 158 5.07 -2.49 -17.59
C PHE A 158 5.50 -1.51 -16.50
N ALA A 159 6.80 -1.29 -16.35
CA ALA A 159 7.36 -0.28 -15.46
C ALA A 159 7.47 1.08 -16.18
N TYR A 160 7.21 2.17 -15.46
CA TYR A 160 7.35 3.54 -15.96
C TYR A 160 7.83 4.49 -14.86
N ASP A 161 8.44 5.60 -15.27
CA ASP A 161 8.89 6.64 -14.32
C ASP A 161 7.71 7.50 -13.88
N TRP A 162 7.13 7.13 -12.74
CA TRP A 162 5.96 7.77 -12.14
C TRP A 162 6.22 9.20 -11.61
N ARG A 163 7.47 9.64 -11.55
CA ARG A 163 7.82 11.01 -11.18
C ARG A 163 7.51 12.01 -12.31
N LYS A 164 7.67 11.55 -13.55
CA LYS A 164 7.61 12.35 -14.77
C LYS A 164 6.19 12.48 -15.32
N ASP A 165 6.06 13.29 -16.37
CA ASP A 165 4.78 13.50 -17.05
C ASP A 165 4.22 12.19 -17.62
N LEU A 166 2.93 11.96 -17.43
CA LEU A 166 2.25 10.74 -17.89
C LEU A 166 2.17 10.63 -19.42
N ASP A 167 2.41 11.70 -20.18
CA ASP A 167 2.59 11.59 -21.63
C ASP A 167 3.82 10.72 -21.96
N GLN A 168 4.93 10.84 -21.19
CA GLN A 168 6.11 9.99 -21.38
C GLN A 168 5.82 8.51 -21.06
N ALA A 169 5.03 8.25 -20.03
CA ALA A 169 4.60 6.88 -19.70
C ALA A 169 3.70 6.29 -20.81
N ALA A 170 2.82 7.11 -21.38
CA ALA A 170 1.97 6.71 -22.50
C ALA A 170 2.78 6.45 -23.78
N ASP A 171 3.82 7.25 -24.06
CA ASP A 171 4.76 7.03 -25.16
C ASP A 171 5.55 5.73 -25.00
N ALA A 172 6.02 5.45 -23.76
CA ALA A 172 6.71 4.20 -23.45
C ALA A 172 5.78 2.99 -23.62
N LEU A 173 4.51 3.10 -23.17
CA LEU A 173 3.50 2.07 -23.36
C LEU A 173 3.21 1.81 -24.84
N LYS A 174 3.09 2.88 -25.65
CA LYS A 174 2.96 2.78 -27.11
C LYS A 174 4.14 2.02 -27.73
N ASN A 175 5.36 2.34 -27.32
CA ASN A 175 6.56 1.67 -27.83
C ASN A 175 6.57 0.18 -27.44
N LEU A 176 6.13 -0.17 -26.23
CA LEU A 176 6.00 -1.56 -25.81
C LEU A 176 4.98 -2.32 -26.68
N VAL A 177 3.80 -1.72 -26.94
CA VAL A 177 2.77 -2.33 -27.80
C VAL A 177 3.30 -2.54 -29.21
N ASP A 178 3.93 -1.53 -29.80
CA ASP A 178 4.47 -1.60 -31.17
C ASP A 178 5.62 -2.60 -31.34
N THR A 179 6.43 -2.80 -30.32
CA THR A 179 7.60 -3.68 -30.39
C THR A 179 7.28 -5.12 -30.01
N LYS A 180 6.50 -5.31 -28.95
CA LYS A 180 6.27 -6.64 -28.35
C LYS A 180 4.95 -7.28 -28.79
N PHE A 181 3.93 -6.46 -29.08
CA PHE A 181 2.58 -6.91 -29.38
C PHE A 181 2.06 -6.40 -30.74
N LYS A 182 2.97 -6.09 -31.65
CA LYS A 182 2.59 -5.63 -32.98
C LYS A 182 1.63 -6.61 -33.63
N ASP A 183 0.51 -6.08 -34.13
CA ASP A 183 -0.56 -6.84 -34.80
C ASP A 183 -1.20 -7.96 -33.95
N GLN A 184 -1.05 -7.89 -32.61
CA GLN A 184 -1.64 -8.84 -31.69
C GLN A 184 -2.68 -8.16 -30.79
N PRO A 185 -3.78 -8.85 -30.43
CA PRO A 185 -4.68 -8.39 -29.40
C PRO A 185 -3.95 -8.34 -28.05
N VAL A 186 -4.07 -7.24 -27.35
CA VAL A 186 -3.53 -7.09 -25.99
C VAL A 186 -4.48 -6.30 -25.09
N HIS A 187 -4.68 -6.78 -23.87
CA HIS A 187 -5.46 -6.13 -22.83
C HIS A 187 -4.57 -5.29 -21.96
N LEU A 188 -5.15 -4.22 -21.38
CA LEU A 188 -4.53 -3.41 -20.35
C LEU A 188 -5.22 -3.69 -19.02
N VAL A 189 -4.44 -4.07 -18.00
CA VAL A 189 -4.91 -4.20 -16.61
C VAL A 189 -4.09 -3.20 -15.80
N ALA A 190 -4.76 -2.22 -15.24
CA ALA A 190 -4.10 -1.05 -14.66
C ALA A 190 -4.56 -0.80 -13.23
N HIS A 191 -3.61 -0.62 -12.32
CA HIS A 191 -3.86 -0.26 -10.94
C HIS A 191 -3.62 1.25 -10.74
N SER A 192 -4.56 1.95 -10.07
CA SER A 192 -4.38 3.31 -9.61
C SER A 192 -3.98 4.28 -10.76
N MET A 193 -2.86 5.02 -10.61
CA MET A 193 -2.27 5.91 -11.63
C MET A 193 -2.04 5.21 -12.98
N GLY A 194 -1.81 3.91 -12.99
CA GLY A 194 -1.65 3.13 -14.22
C GLY A 194 -2.87 3.21 -15.15
N GLY A 195 -4.07 3.40 -14.58
CA GLY A 195 -5.28 3.66 -15.37
C GLY A 195 -5.25 5.02 -16.07
N LEU A 196 -4.68 6.05 -15.45
CA LEU A 196 -4.46 7.34 -16.10
C LEU A 196 -3.44 7.23 -17.23
N VAL A 197 -2.35 6.48 -17.04
CA VAL A 197 -1.37 6.17 -18.11
C VAL A 197 -2.09 5.47 -19.28
N SER A 198 -2.95 4.48 -18.98
CA SER A 198 -3.69 3.73 -20.00
C SER A 198 -4.68 4.61 -20.77
N ARG A 199 -5.46 5.44 -20.06
CA ARG A 199 -6.40 6.38 -20.69
C ARG A 199 -5.68 7.44 -21.51
N ASN A 200 -4.53 7.92 -21.01
CA ASN A 200 -3.71 8.87 -21.73
C ASN A 200 -3.08 8.26 -23.01
N PHE A 201 -2.66 6.99 -22.95
CA PHE A 201 -2.26 6.22 -24.12
C PHE A 201 -3.41 6.13 -25.15
N ILE A 202 -4.63 5.83 -24.72
CA ILE A 202 -5.80 5.77 -25.60
C ILE A 202 -6.07 7.13 -26.26
N ARG A 203 -5.94 8.21 -25.51
CA ARG A 203 -6.08 9.59 -25.99
C ARG A 203 -5.05 9.95 -27.05
N LEU A 204 -3.78 9.65 -26.78
CA LEU A 204 -2.66 10.00 -27.67
C LEU A 204 -2.58 9.09 -28.90
N TYR A 205 -2.95 7.82 -28.74
CA TYR A 205 -2.81 6.79 -29.77
C TYR A 205 -4.10 6.05 -30.08
N PRO A 206 -5.20 6.76 -30.44
CA PRO A 206 -6.52 6.13 -30.63
C PRO A 206 -6.54 5.12 -31.79
N LYS A 207 -5.70 5.29 -32.79
CA LYS A 207 -5.58 4.31 -33.88
C LYS A 207 -4.96 2.99 -33.41
N LEU A 208 -3.95 3.08 -32.53
CA LEU A 208 -3.32 1.90 -31.94
C LEU A 208 -4.29 1.18 -30.99
N TRP A 209 -5.03 1.93 -30.15
CA TRP A 209 -6.07 1.36 -29.30
C TRP A 209 -7.11 0.57 -30.11
N LYS A 210 -7.54 1.12 -31.25
CA LYS A 210 -8.46 0.40 -32.16
C LYS A 210 -7.84 -0.86 -32.77
N ALA A 211 -6.55 -0.82 -33.11
CA ALA A 211 -5.83 -1.94 -33.69
C ALA A 211 -5.57 -3.09 -32.71
N MET A 212 -5.60 -2.82 -31.40
CA MET A 212 -5.45 -3.86 -30.35
C MET A 212 -6.65 -4.80 -30.26
N LEU A 213 -7.74 -4.55 -31.00
CA LEU A 213 -8.87 -5.48 -31.15
C LEU A 213 -8.51 -6.59 -32.14
N GLU A 214 -8.90 -7.82 -31.81
CA GLU A 214 -8.88 -8.91 -32.78
C GLU A 214 -9.97 -8.67 -33.84
N PRO A 215 -9.66 -8.60 -35.15
CA PRO A 215 -10.62 -8.19 -36.18
C PRO A 215 -11.87 -9.06 -36.31
N LYS A 216 -11.86 -10.27 -35.74
CA LYS A 216 -12.94 -11.28 -35.87
C LYS A 216 -13.57 -11.69 -34.54
N LYS A 217 -13.10 -11.18 -33.40
CA LYS A 217 -13.62 -11.55 -32.08
C LYS A 217 -13.64 -10.31 -31.17
N VAL A 218 -14.72 -10.16 -30.42
CA VAL A 218 -14.92 -9.06 -29.43
C VAL A 218 -13.94 -9.13 -28.24
N GLN A 219 -12.90 -9.95 -28.29
CA GLN A 219 -12.12 -10.39 -27.14
C GLN A 219 -10.74 -9.72 -26.96
N GLY A 220 -10.35 -8.74 -27.79
CA GLY A 220 -9.07 -8.07 -27.65
C GLY A 220 -9.19 -6.63 -27.14
N GLY A 221 -8.11 -6.09 -26.58
CA GLY A 221 -7.95 -4.66 -26.27
C GLY A 221 -8.93 -4.10 -25.25
N ARG A 222 -9.20 -4.80 -24.15
CA ARG A 222 -9.95 -4.25 -23.00
C ARG A 222 -9.03 -3.52 -22.06
N LEU A 223 -9.56 -2.49 -21.39
CA LEU A 223 -8.91 -1.81 -20.26
C LEU A 223 -9.70 -2.10 -18.98
N ILE A 224 -9.06 -2.74 -18.01
CA ILE A 224 -9.59 -2.90 -16.66
C ILE A 224 -8.82 -1.95 -15.73
N MET A 225 -9.54 -1.07 -15.05
CA MET A 225 -9.01 -0.07 -14.11
C MET A 225 -9.35 -0.47 -12.68
N LEU A 226 -8.33 -0.65 -11.85
CA LEU A 226 -8.46 -1.01 -10.44
C LEU A 226 -8.18 0.23 -9.59
N GLY A 227 -9.20 0.81 -8.98
CA GLY A 227 -9.07 2.00 -8.13
C GLY A 227 -8.44 3.21 -8.84
N THR A 228 -8.57 3.35 -10.15
CA THR A 228 -7.98 4.47 -10.90
C THR A 228 -8.62 5.79 -10.50
N PRO A 229 -7.82 6.82 -10.13
CA PRO A 229 -8.31 8.16 -9.86
C PRO A 229 -8.60 8.90 -11.17
N ASN A 230 -9.65 8.51 -11.88
CA ASN A 230 -9.96 8.99 -13.22
C ASN A 230 -10.09 10.53 -13.31
N TYR A 231 -10.53 11.14 -12.23
CA TYR A 231 -10.63 12.59 -12.08
C TYR A 231 -9.70 13.12 -10.96
N GLY A 232 -8.64 12.36 -10.65
CA GLY A 232 -7.69 12.70 -9.59
C GLY A 232 -8.11 12.24 -8.19
N SER A 233 -7.37 12.66 -7.17
CA SER A 233 -7.57 12.28 -5.77
C SER A 233 -7.09 13.37 -4.82
N TYR A 234 -7.85 13.63 -3.76
CA TYR A 234 -7.42 14.52 -2.67
C TYR A 234 -6.27 13.93 -1.83
N ALA A 235 -6.05 12.62 -1.87
CA ALA A 235 -4.97 11.99 -1.13
C ALA A 235 -3.59 12.53 -1.55
N ILE A 236 -3.42 12.94 -2.80
CA ILE A 236 -2.15 13.56 -3.24
C ILE A 236 -1.99 14.97 -2.68
N ALA A 237 -3.06 15.77 -2.59
CA ALA A 237 -3.01 17.08 -1.95
C ALA A 237 -2.65 16.95 -0.46
N GLN A 238 -3.17 15.92 0.22
CA GLN A 238 -2.82 15.59 1.60
C GLN A 238 -1.33 15.22 1.74
N ALA A 239 -0.78 14.47 0.79
CA ALA A 239 0.64 14.12 0.75
C ALA A 239 1.53 15.36 0.51
N MET A 240 1.16 16.24 -0.43
CA MET A 240 1.90 17.46 -0.76
C MET A 240 2.06 18.45 0.41
N VAL A 241 1.20 18.36 1.43
CA VAL A 241 1.28 19.15 2.67
C VAL A 241 1.70 18.32 3.88
N ALA A 242 2.35 17.18 3.69
CA ALA A 242 2.83 16.26 4.72
C ALA A 242 1.74 15.81 5.73
N LYS A 243 0.47 15.81 5.35
CA LYS A 243 -0.61 15.29 6.19
C LYS A 243 -0.85 13.80 5.96
N ASP A 244 -0.27 13.21 4.90
CA ASP A 244 -0.26 11.76 4.65
C ASP A 244 0.86 11.05 5.44
N LYS A 245 0.58 9.82 5.87
CA LYS A 245 1.54 9.01 6.65
C LYS A 245 2.80 8.66 5.86
N LEU A 246 2.67 8.42 4.55
CA LEU A 246 3.80 8.07 3.69
C LEU A 246 4.93 9.09 3.77
N VAL A 247 4.61 10.38 3.62
CA VAL A 247 5.63 11.45 3.63
C VAL A 247 6.34 11.50 4.98
N LYS A 248 5.58 11.37 6.08
CA LYS A 248 6.14 11.33 7.44
C LYS A 248 7.05 10.14 7.66
N TRP A 249 6.72 8.98 7.12
CA TRP A 249 7.51 7.77 7.26
C TRP A 249 8.76 7.80 6.37
N LEU A 250 8.69 8.38 5.18
CA LEU A 250 9.86 8.63 4.35
C LEU A 250 10.84 9.58 5.05
N ALA A 251 10.33 10.69 5.61
CA ALA A 251 11.17 11.60 6.39
C ALA A 251 11.73 10.95 7.67
N ALA A 252 10.98 10.05 8.32
CA ALA A 252 11.48 9.30 9.47
C ALA A 252 12.58 8.29 9.10
N ALA A 253 12.54 7.73 7.90
CA ALA A 253 13.57 6.83 7.39
C ALA A 253 14.82 7.57 6.93
N ASP A 254 14.69 8.77 6.39
CA ASP A 254 15.81 9.57 5.89
C ASP A 254 16.53 10.29 7.05
N LEU A 255 17.75 9.89 7.34
CA LEU A 255 18.57 10.49 8.42
C LEU A 255 19.42 11.68 7.94
N ARG A 256 19.29 12.11 6.69
CA ARG A 256 20.05 13.21 6.11
C ARG A 256 19.21 14.44 5.81
N HIS A 257 17.94 14.24 5.53
CA HIS A 257 17.01 15.29 5.14
C HIS A 257 15.91 15.41 6.18
N ASP A 258 15.44 16.61 6.41
CA ASP A 258 14.25 16.85 7.21
C ASP A 258 12.95 16.69 6.37
N LEU A 259 11.81 16.91 7.01
CA LEU A 259 10.51 16.76 6.37
C LEU A 259 10.31 17.74 5.19
N ASP A 260 10.79 18.98 5.34
CA ASP A 260 10.62 20.02 4.32
C ASP A 260 11.53 19.72 3.11
N GLU A 261 12.74 19.19 3.32
CA GLU A 261 13.64 18.75 2.25
C GLU A 261 13.08 17.51 1.50
N VAL A 262 12.49 16.54 2.22
CA VAL A 262 11.81 15.40 1.60
C VAL A 262 10.61 15.86 0.78
N LEU A 263 9.81 16.80 1.31
CA LEU A 263 8.68 17.39 0.57
C LEU A 263 9.13 18.12 -0.70
N ASP A 264 10.27 18.82 -0.64
CA ASP A 264 10.82 19.52 -1.80
C ASP A 264 11.18 18.56 -2.94
N VAL A 265 11.67 17.36 -2.62
CA VAL A 265 11.88 16.30 -3.62
C VAL A 265 10.55 15.80 -4.18
N LEU A 266 9.62 15.41 -3.31
CA LEU A 266 8.34 14.79 -3.72
C LEU A 266 7.44 15.76 -4.49
N ASN A 267 7.41 17.03 -4.08
CA ASN A 267 6.65 18.08 -4.73
C ASN A 267 7.29 18.59 -6.03
N GLY A 268 8.47 18.10 -6.40
CA GLY A 268 9.07 18.28 -7.72
C GLY A 268 8.56 17.30 -8.79
N PHE A 269 7.81 16.26 -8.43
CA PHE A 269 7.38 15.22 -9.36
C PHE A 269 6.11 15.60 -10.14
N VAL A 270 6.20 15.81 -11.44
CA VAL A 270 5.08 16.19 -12.33
C VAL A 270 3.93 15.20 -12.23
N GLY A 271 4.24 13.89 -12.22
CA GLY A 271 3.23 12.83 -12.12
C GLY A 271 2.34 12.95 -10.88
N SER A 272 2.88 13.46 -9.76
CA SER A 272 2.09 13.72 -8.55
C SER A 272 1.03 14.79 -8.77
N TYR A 273 1.33 15.84 -9.52
CA TYR A 273 0.36 16.91 -9.83
C TYR A 273 -0.76 16.41 -10.76
N GLN A 274 -0.44 15.48 -11.67
CA GLN A 274 -1.44 14.89 -12.57
C GLN A 274 -2.42 13.94 -11.83
N LEU A 275 -2.17 13.66 -10.55
CA LEU A 275 -3.10 13.01 -9.64
C LEU A 275 -3.98 13.98 -8.84
N LEU A 276 -3.74 15.30 -8.88
CA LEU A 276 -4.62 16.26 -8.21
C LEU A 276 -6.04 16.17 -8.76
N PRO A 277 -7.06 16.46 -7.92
CA PRO A 277 -8.46 16.47 -8.37
C PRO A 277 -8.66 17.33 -9.60
N SER A 278 -9.31 16.78 -10.65
CA SER A 278 -9.62 17.52 -11.87
C SER A 278 -10.37 18.81 -11.57
N ARG A 279 -9.88 19.92 -12.12
CA ARG A 279 -10.50 21.23 -11.94
C ARG A 279 -11.97 21.25 -12.35
N ALA A 280 -12.36 20.47 -13.34
CA ALA A 280 -13.74 20.39 -13.82
C ALA A 280 -14.69 19.75 -12.80
N LYS A 281 -14.17 18.94 -11.87
CA LYS A 281 -14.95 18.28 -10.81
C LYS A 281 -14.88 19.01 -9.46
N LEU A 282 -13.94 19.96 -9.31
CA LEU A 282 -13.78 20.69 -8.05
C LEU A 282 -14.88 21.74 -7.86
N PRO A 283 -15.48 21.85 -6.66
CA PRO A 283 -16.33 22.96 -6.30
C PRO A 283 -15.53 24.29 -6.29
N ALA A 284 -16.23 25.41 -6.41
CA ALA A 284 -15.61 26.74 -6.48
C ALA A 284 -14.69 27.04 -5.27
N SER A 285 -15.06 26.57 -4.07
CA SER A 285 -14.30 26.73 -2.83
C SER A 285 -12.93 26.02 -2.83
N GLU A 286 -12.74 25.02 -3.70
CA GLU A 286 -11.53 24.19 -3.75
C GLU A 286 -10.66 24.48 -4.97
N GLN A 287 -11.08 25.39 -5.86
CA GLN A 287 -10.32 25.79 -7.05
C GLN A 287 -8.94 26.37 -6.70
N GLY A 288 -8.76 26.83 -5.46
CA GLY A 288 -7.49 27.30 -4.90
C GLY A 288 -6.37 26.25 -4.92
N LEU A 289 -6.68 24.95 -5.02
CA LEU A 289 -5.68 23.90 -5.20
C LEU A 289 -4.79 24.12 -6.44
N TYR A 290 -5.28 24.87 -7.42
CA TYR A 290 -4.54 25.19 -8.65
C TYR A 290 -3.92 26.59 -8.66
N ASP A 291 -3.85 27.26 -7.51
CA ASP A 291 -3.10 28.49 -7.31
C ASP A 291 -1.92 28.22 -6.36
N SER A 292 -0.69 28.36 -6.85
CA SER A 292 0.52 28.07 -6.05
C SER A 292 0.60 28.89 -4.76
N ARG A 293 0.01 30.09 -4.72
CA ARG A 293 -0.03 30.96 -3.53
C ARG A 293 -0.84 30.35 -2.38
N THR A 294 -1.84 29.52 -2.71
CA THR A 294 -2.69 28.84 -1.72
C THR A 294 -1.90 27.86 -0.86
N TRP A 295 -0.80 27.31 -1.39
CA TRP A 295 -0.01 26.28 -0.70
C TRP A 295 0.94 26.85 0.37
N GLY A 296 1.07 28.19 0.45
CA GLY A 296 1.86 28.87 1.48
C GLY A 296 3.33 28.44 1.46
N ARG A 297 3.81 27.85 2.56
CA ARG A 297 5.21 27.42 2.70
C ARG A 297 5.59 26.17 1.91
N TYR A 298 4.62 25.41 1.45
CA TYR A 298 4.91 24.14 0.76
C TYR A 298 5.50 24.39 -0.64
N PRO A 299 6.57 23.67 -1.02
CA PRO A 299 7.31 23.89 -2.26
C PRO A 299 6.50 23.37 -3.46
N ILE A 300 5.60 24.19 -4.00
CA ILE A 300 4.75 23.85 -5.14
C ILE A 300 5.23 24.53 -6.41
N VAL A 301 5.38 23.74 -7.47
CA VAL A 301 5.82 24.21 -8.79
C VAL A 301 4.61 24.65 -9.61
N ALA A 302 4.45 25.95 -9.84
CA ALA A 302 3.31 26.52 -10.56
C ALA A 302 3.14 25.95 -11.98
N ALA A 303 4.25 25.68 -12.68
CA ALA A 303 4.22 25.04 -14.01
C ALA A 303 3.61 23.64 -13.96
N HIS A 304 3.85 22.88 -12.91
CA HIS A 304 3.29 21.53 -12.75
C HIS A 304 1.79 21.59 -12.44
N LEU A 305 1.32 22.59 -11.67
CA LEU A 305 -0.12 22.83 -11.50
C LEU A 305 -0.79 23.15 -12.83
N GLN A 306 -0.16 23.98 -13.66
CA GLN A 306 -0.68 24.30 -14.98
C GLN A 306 -0.72 23.06 -15.89
N ARG A 307 0.36 22.24 -15.89
CA ARG A 307 0.41 21.00 -16.64
C ARG A 307 -0.67 20.00 -16.20
N ALA A 308 -0.95 19.90 -14.89
CA ALA A 308 -2.04 19.08 -14.36
C ALA A 308 -3.42 19.53 -14.86
N LYS A 309 -3.66 20.86 -14.94
CA LYS A 309 -4.91 21.38 -15.53
C LYS A 309 -5.06 20.95 -16.99
N GLU A 310 -4.00 21.09 -17.77
CA GLU A 310 -3.98 20.72 -19.19
C GLU A 310 -4.19 19.22 -19.38
N PHE A 311 -3.53 18.40 -18.56
CA PHE A 311 -3.66 16.94 -18.56
C PHE A 311 -5.12 16.51 -18.32
N HIS A 312 -5.76 17.00 -17.26
CA HIS A 312 -7.15 16.68 -16.96
C HIS A 312 -8.09 17.23 -18.02
N ALA A 313 -7.91 18.46 -18.47
CA ALA A 313 -8.75 19.04 -19.54
C ALA A 313 -8.71 18.20 -20.82
N ALA A 314 -7.56 17.63 -21.15
CA ALA A 314 -7.41 16.75 -22.32
C ALA A 314 -7.97 15.34 -22.09
N LEU A 315 -7.96 14.84 -20.84
CA LEU A 315 -8.39 13.49 -20.50
C LEU A 315 -9.89 13.39 -20.16
N ASP A 316 -10.48 14.48 -19.64
CA ASP A 316 -11.87 14.51 -19.14
C ASP A 316 -12.90 14.76 -20.26
N VAL A 317 -12.58 14.36 -21.47
CA VAL A 317 -13.49 14.48 -22.63
C VAL A 317 -14.11 13.11 -22.98
N PRO A 318 -15.40 13.06 -23.42
CA PRO A 318 -16.07 11.80 -23.73
C PRO A 318 -15.33 10.93 -24.75
N ALA A 319 -14.60 11.53 -25.69
CA ALA A 319 -13.86 10.81 -26.73
C ALA A 319 -12.72 9.92 -26.19
N THR A 320 -12.31 10.10 -24.93
CA THR A 320 -11.29 9.27 -24.26
C THR A 320 -11.90 8.10 -23.49
N ILE A 321 -13.22 7.98 -23.47
CA ILE A 321 -13.96 6.95 -22.76
C ILE A 321 -14.54 5.97 -23.78
N ASP A 322 -14.27 4.68 -23.58
CA ASP A 322 -14.75 3.57 -24.42
C ASP A 322 -15.51 2.56 -23.54
N PRO A 323 -16.81 2.79 -23.28
CA PRO A 323 -17.58 1.99 -22.32
C PRO A 323 -17.71 0.50 -22.72
N GLU A 324 -17.56 0.19 -24.00
CA GLU A 324 -17.64 -1.20 -24.49
C GLU A 324 -16.37 -2.01 -24.14
N ARG A 325 -15.25 -1.30 -23.97
CA ARG A 325 -13.93 -1.91 -23.76
C ARG A 325 -13.29 -1.55 -22.42
N MET A 326 -13.85 -0.60 -21.69
CA MET A 326 -13.40 -0.20 -20.37
C MET A 326 -14.26 -0.83 -19.27
N THR A 327 -13.63 -1.18 -18.17
CA THR A 327 -14.29 -1.63 -16.94
C THR A 327 -13.57 -1.02 -15.75
N TYR A 328 -14.33 -0.61 -14.74
CA TYR A 328 -13.79 -0.08 -13.49
C TYR A 328 -14.10 -1.04 -12.33
N ILE A 329 -13.10 -1.31 -11.48
CA ILE A 329 -13.29 -2.03 -10.23
C ILE A 329 -12.96 -1.07 -9.09
N ALA A 330 -13.98 -0.78 -8.27
CA ALA A 330 -13.93 0.17 -7.17
C ALA A 330 -13.80 -0.55 -5.83
N GLY A 331 -12.85 -0.12 -5.00
CA GLY A 331 -12.91 -0.43 -3.58
C GLY A 331 -13.95 0.45 -2.88
N CYS A 332 -14.51 -0.04 -1.78
CA CYS A 332 -15.51 0.68 -1.00
C CYS A 332 -15.34 0.48 0.50
N ASN A 333 -16.11 1.25 1.29
CA ASN A 333 -16.16 1.18 2.75
C ASN A 333 -14.84 1.56 3.46
N GLN A 334 -13.94 2.27 2.78
CA GLN A 334 -12.67 2.73 3.36
C GLN A 334 -12.71 4.24 3.60
N ASP A 335 -12.18 4.67 4.74
CA ASP A 335 -12.04 6.11 5.04
C ASP A 335 -11.15 6.78 3.99
N THR A 336 -11.75 7.59 3.14
CA THR A 336 -11.15 8.21 1.97
C THR A 336 -11.30 9.72 2.03
N VAL A 337 -10.24 10.47 1.74
CA VAL A 337 -10.30 11.93 1.66
C VAL A 337 -11.21 12.34 0.50
N SER A 338 -12.22 13.16 0.81
CA SER A 338 -13.30 13.49 -0.15
C SER A 338 -13.43 14.97 -0.48
N ALA A 339 -12.85 15.85 0.32
CA ALA A 339 -12.87 17.29 0.13
C ALA A 339 -11.70 17.94 0.85
N VAL A 340 -11.42 19.20 0.49
CA VAL A 340 -10.42 20.04 1.15
C VAL A 340 -11.00 21.41 1.45
N ARG A 341 -10.92 21.84 2.72
CA ARG A 341 -11.16 23.23 3.10
C ARG A 341 -9.83 23.97 3.18
N ILE A 342 -9.78 25.13 2.55
CA ILE A 342 -8.58 25.99 2.48
C ILE A 342 -8.87 27.24 3.31
N ASP A 343 -8.37 27.27 4.56
CA ASP A 343 -8.63 28.36 5.51
C ASP A 343 -7.60 29.51 5.40
N GLY A 344 -6.61 29.37 4.51
CA GLY A 344 -5.57 30.36 4.22
C GLY A 344 -4.35 29.69 3.57
N PRO A 345 -3.32 30.48 3.20
CA PRO A 345 -2.11 29.93 2.58
C PRO A 345 -1.45 28.86 3.45
N GLY A 346 -1.38 27.61 2.94
CA GLY A 346 -0.81 26.47 3.63
C GLY A 346 -1.70 25.85 4.73
N LEU A 347 -2.93 26.35 4.92
CA LEU A 347 -3.87 25.87 5.92
C LEU A 347 -4.95 25.00 5.25
N PHE A 348 -4.71 23.70 5.21
CA PHE A 348 -5.59 22.71 4.59
C PHE A 348 -6.24 21.83 5.66
N GLU A 349 -7.55 21.67 5.58
CA GLU A 349 -8.34 20.70 6.35
C GLU A 349 -8.99 19.72 5.38
N PHE A 350 -9.04 18.43 5.74
CA PHE A 350 -9.52 17.37 4.84
C PHE A 350 -10.73 16.67 5.44
N ASP A 351 -11.81 16.58 4.65
CA ASP A 351 -12.99 15.81 4.99
C ASP A 351 -12.89 14.38 4.46
N MET A 352 -13.57 13.45 5.13
CA MET A 352 -13.50 12.03 4.85
C MET A 352 -14.86 11.47 4.46
N THR A 353 -14.85 10.44 3.63
CA THR A 353 -16.02 9.62 3.29
C THR A 353 -15.67 8.14 3.31
N VAL A 354 -16.67 7.27 3.49
CA VAL A 354 -16.52 5.81 3.31
C VAL A 354 -16.82 5.36 1.86
N LYS A 355 -17.22 6.29 0.98
CA LYS A 355 -17.48 6.01 -0.43
C LYS A 355 -16.19 6.07 -1.25
N GLY A 356 -15.30 5.12 -0.99
CA GLY A 356 -13.99 5.02 -1.63
C GLY A 356 -13.17 3.89 -1.04
N ASP A 357 -11.94 3.77 -1.52
CA ASP A 357 -10.99 2.68 -1.25
C ASP A 357 -9.83 3.08 -0.31
N GLY A 358 -9.90 4.27 0.31
CA GLY A 358 -8.84 4.84 1.14
C GLY A 358 -7.92 5.82 0.41
N ARG A 359 -7.95 5.85 -0.93
CA ARG A 359 -7.20 6.80 -1.77
C ARG A 359 -8.08 7.52 -2.78
N VAL A 360 -9.03 6.82 -3.37
CA VAL A 360 -9.89 7.33 -4.45
C VAL A 360 -11.35 7.22 -4.04
N THR A 361 -12.06 8.34 -4.05
CA THR A 361 -13.50 8.34 -3.84
C THR A 361 -14.23 7.89 -5.10
N HIS A 362 -15.44 7.33 -4.94
CA HIS A 362 -16.28 6.99 -6.09
C HIS A 362 -16.53 8.21 -7.00
N ALA A 363 -16.69 9.41 -6.42
CA ALA A 363 -16.91 10.65 -7.19
C ALA A 363 -15.75 10.99 -8.14
N PHE A 364 -14.52 10.60 -7.81
CA PHE A 364 -13.32 10.86 -8.60
C PHE A 364 -12.78 9.64 -9.33
N GLY A 365 -13.30 8.44 -9.03
CA GLY A 365 -12.92 7.20 -9.70
C GLY A 365 -13.84 6.81 -10.85
N LEU A 366 -15.16 6.95 -10.69
CA LEU A 366 -16.14 6.42 -11.64
C LEU A 366 -16.19 7.24 -12.93
N LEU A 367 -16.31 6.54 -14.06
CA LEU A 367 -16.53 7.13 -15.39
C LEU A 367 -17.96 6.87 -15.84
N ASP A 368 -18.61 7.88 -16.38
CA ASP A 368 -19.98 7.78 -16.88
C ASP A 368 -20.08 6.74 -18.01
N GLY A 369 -21.03 5.84 -17.89
CA GLY A 369 -21.29 4.78 -18.86
C GLY A 369 -20.32 3.59 -18.82
N VAL A 370 -19.24 3.65 -18.05
CA VAL A 370 -18.28 2.53 -17.90
C VAL A 370 -18.82 1.53 -16.87
N PRO A 371 -18.94 0.23 -17.21
CA PRO A 371 -19.32 -0.80 -16.26
C PRO A 371 -18.43 -0.79 -15.03
N THR A 372 -19.04 -0.68 -13.84
CA THR A 372 -18.34 -0.59 -12.56
C THR A 372 -18.75 -1.75 -11.66
N TYR A 373 -17.75 -2.38 -11.05
CA TYR A 373 -17.90 -3.43 -10.06
C TYR A 373 -17.28 -3.00 -8.73
N TYR A 374 -17.79 -3.52 -7.61
CA TYR A 374 -17.40 -3.08 -6.27
C TYR A 374 -16.91 -4.23 -5.41
N VAL A 375 -15.94 -3.93 -4.55
CA VAL A 375 -15.40 -4.84 -3.54
C VAL A 375 -15.09 -4.07 -2.26
N ASP A 376 -15.35 -4.67 -1.09
CA ASP A 376 -14.96 -4.09 0.21
C ASP A 376 -13.48 -4.34 0.46
N GLU A 377 -12.62 -3.55 -0.21
CA GLU A 377 -11.17 -3.67 -0.14
C GLU A 377 -10.50 -2.30 -0.20
N ILE A 378 -9.31 -2.20 0.40
CA ILE A 378 -8.49 -1.00 0.35
C ILE A 378 -7.72 -0.90 -0.97
N HIS A 379 -7.35 0.33 -1.31
CA HIS A 379 -6.71 0.69 -2.57
C HIS A 379 -5.51 -0.18 -2.96
N GLY A 380 -4.58 -0.38 -2.04
CA GLY A 380 -3.32 -1.09 -2.30
C GLY A 380 -3.45 -2.62 -2.33
N ASP A 381 -4.61 -3.16 -2.02
CA ASP A 381 -4.88 -4.59 -1.99
C ASP A 381 -5.85 -5.04 -3.10
N LEU A 382 -6.48 -4.09 -3.81
CA LEU A 382 -7.41 -4.38 -4.90
C LEU A 382 -6.86 -5.36 -5.93
N GLN A 383 -5.62 -5.15 -6.39
CA GLN A 383 -5.01 -5.96 -7.45
C GLN A 383 -4.70 -7.40 -7.04
N LYS A 384 -4.59 -7.69 -5.75
CA LYS A 384 -4.29 -9.05 -5.23
C LYS A 384 -5.50 -9.73 -4.58
N HIS A 385 -6.65 -9.03 -4.49
CA HIS A 385 -7.87 -9.59 -3.93
C HIS A 385 -8.41 -10.73 -4.82
N GLU A 386 -8.70 -11.89 -4.23
CA GLU A 386 -9.02 -13.13 -4.99
C GLU A 386 -10.22 -12.95 -5.91
N GLN A 387 -11.31 -12.33 -5.44
CA GLN A 387 -12.49 -12.07 -6.27
C GLN A 387 -12.21 -11.06 -7.39
N VAL A 388 -11.32 -10.08 -7.15
CA VAL A 388 -10.90 -9.13 -8.19
C VAL A 388 -10.07 -9.84 -9.26
N LEU A 389 -9.17 -10.72 -8.88
CA LEU A 389 -8.39 -11.53 -9.85
C LEU A 389 -9.29 -12.44 -10.68
N ALA A 390 -10.30 -13.06 -10.06
CA ALA A 390 -11.30 -13.85 -10.79
C ALA A 390 -12.13 -12.95 -11.74
N ALA A 391 -12.56 -11.78 -11.28
CA ALA A 391 -13.30 -10.82 -12.09
C ALA A 391 -12.48 -10.33 -13.30
N ILE A 392 -11.19 -10.04 -13.12
CA ILE A 392 -10.29 -9.67 -14.23
C ILE A 392 -10.31 -10.76 -15.29
N ASP A 393 -10.13 -12.01 -14.90
CA ASP A 393 -10.11 -13.14 -15.83
C ASP A 393 -11.43 -13.29 -16.59
N GLU A 394 -12.57 -13.21 -15.90
CA GLU A 394 -13.89 -13.29 -16.52
C GLU A 394 -14.15 -12.11 -17.48
N ILE A 395 -13.85 -10.87 -17.06
CA ILE A 395 -14.05 -9.66 -17.86
C ILE A 395 -13.21 -9.71 -19.13
N LEU A 396 -11.95 -10.12 -19.04
CA LEU A 396 -11.06 -10.22 -20.20
C LEU A 396 -11.60 -11.22 -21.23
N GLN A 397 -12.23 -12.32 -20.79
CA GLN A 397 -12.78 -13.34 -21.65
C GLN A 397 -14.18 -12.99 -22.22
N THR A 398 -15.05 -12.38 -21.40
CA THR A 398 -16.48 -12.27 -21.71
C THR A 398 -17.01 -10.84 -21.73
N GLY A 399 -16.25 -9.88 -21.22
CA GLY A 399 -16.65 -8.48 -21.05
C GLY A 399 -17.44 -8.19 -19.77
N LYS A 400 -17.73 -9.18 -18.95
CA LYS A 400 -18.50 -9.06 -17.70
C LYS A 400 -18.03 -10.08 -16.66
N THR A 401 -18.41 -9.90 -15.41
CA THR A 401 -18.12 -10.85 -14.34
C THR A 401 -19.33 -11.08 -13.43
N GLY A 402 -19.41 -12.27 -12.88
CA GLY A 402 -20.30 -12.61 -11.76
C GLY A 402 -19.60 -12.62 -10.40
N ALA A 403 -18.25 -12.48 -10.37
CA ALA A 403 -17.46 -12.54 -9.13
C ALA A 403 -17.60 -11.31 -8.24
N LEU A 404 -18.02 -10.17 -8.78
CA LEU A 404 -18.19 -8.90 -8.07
C LEU A 404 -19.58 -8.31 -8.32
N ALA A 405 -20.09 -7.54 -7.34
CA ALA A 405 -21.35 -6.82 -7.48
C ALA A 405 -21.19 -5.53 -8.29
N MET A 406 -22.25 -5.13 -9.01
CA MET A 406 -22.31 -3.83 -9.71
C MET A 406 -22.82 -2.69 -8.81
N GLU A 407 -23.23 -2.99 -7.59
CA GLU A 407 -23.62 -2.02 -6.59
C GLU A 407 -22.62 -2.03 -5.43
N PRO A 408 -22.38 -0.87 -4.77
CA PRO A 408 -21.51 -0.82 -3.63
C PRO A 408 -21.90 -1.84 -2.55
N VAL A 409 -20.94 -2.61 -2.08
CA VAL A 409 -21.16 -3.57 -0.99
C VAL A 409 -21.62 -2.81 0.26
N ALA A 410 -22.72 -3.24 0.86
CA ALA A 410 -23.21 -2.63 2.10
C ALA A 410 -22.12 -2.70 3.17
N ALA A 411 -21.84 -1.58 3.82
CA ALA A 411 -20.88 -1.54 4.92
C ALA A 411 -21.29 -2.57 5.97
N ARG A 412 -20.40 -3.50 6.32
CA ARG A 412 -20.63 -4.39 7.46
C ARG A 412 -20.80 -3.50 8.69
N ALA A 413 -21.94 -3.66 9.38
CA ALA A 413 -22.23 -2.89 10.58
C ALA A 413 -21.02 -2.95 11.52
N VAL A 414 -20.54 -1.74 11.88
CA VAL A 414 -19.47 -1.53 12.87
C VAL A 414 -18.09 -2.02 12.46
N ARG A 415 -17.46 -1.37 11.46
CA ARG A 415 -16.08 -0.99 11.75
C ARG A 415 -16.17 0.15 12.77
N SER A 416 -15.88 -0.18 14.03
CA SER A 416 -15.72 0.83 15.08
C SER A 416 -14.88 1.95 14.49
N ALA A 417 -15.41 3.16 14.44
CA ALA A 417 -14.66 4.33 14.00
C ALA A 417 -13.44 4.42 14.91
N THR A 418 -12.35 3.82 14.47
CA THR A 418 -11.05 4.00 15.13
C THR A 418 -10.79 5.49 14.99
N SER A 419 -10.91 6.22 16.10
CA SER A 419 -10.95 7.68 16.06
C SER A 419 -9.71 8.18 15.29
N ALA A 420 -9.83 9.27 14.57
CA ALA A 420 -8.69 9.89 13.87
C ALA A 420 -7.49 10.10 14.81
N ARG A 421 -7.74 10.29 16.12
CA ARG A 421 -6.70 10.34 17.16
C ARG A 421 -5.95 9.01 17.33
N VAL A 422 -6.64 7.86 17.37
CA VAL A 422 -5.97 6.55 17.52
C VAL A 422 -5.11 6.24 16.31
N ARG A 423 -5.59 6.57 15.10
CA ARG A 423 -4.79 6.43 13.86
C ARG A 423 -3.56 7.32 13.87
N ALA A 424 -3.70 8.60 14.25
CA ALA A 424 -2.57 9.51 14.31
C ALA A 424 -1.51 9.09 15.35
N VAL A 425 -1.91 8.46 16.45
CA VAL A 425 -0.99 7.89 17.45
C VAL A 425 -0.26 6.69 16.87
N HIS A 426 -0.97 5.78 16.21
CA HIS A 426 -0.38 4.59 15.56
C HIS A 426 0.62 5.00 14.47
N ASP A 427 0.27 5.93 13.59
CA ASP A 427 1.15 6.44 12.53
C ASP A 427 2.44 7.06 13.09
N ARG A 428 2.37 7.77 14.23
CA ARG A 428 3.56 8.31 14.90
C ARG A 428 4.45 7.23 15.50
N GLN A 429 3.87 6.19 16.08
CA GLN A 429 4.63 5.08 16.65
C GLN A 429 5.36 4.29 15.57
N GLU A 430 4.70 4.06 14.44
CA GLU A 430 5.33 3.40 13.29
C GLU A 430 6.44 4.26 12.68
N ALA A 431 6.25 5.58 12.56
CA ALA A 431 7.29 6.51 12.14
C ALA A 431 8.51 6.47 13.08
N GLU A 432 8.28 6.46 14.39
CA GLU A 432 9.36 6.35 15.38
C GLU A 432 10.08 5.01 15.32
N GLN A 433 9.37 3.90 15.10
CA GLN A 433 10.00 2.59 14.87
C GLN A 433 10.90 2.60 13.63
N ILE A 434 10.44 3.18 12.53
CA ILE A 434 11.22 3.32 11.30
C ILE A 434 12.50 4.12 11.58
N ARG A 435 12.39 5.25 12.28
CA ARG A 435 13.52 6.09 12.66
C ARG A 435 14.53 5.36 13.54
N LEU A 436 14.07 4.67 14.57
CA LEU A 436 14.94 3.88 15.45
C LEU A 436 15.71 2.79 14.69
N ILE A 437 15.04 2.12 13.75
CA ILE A 437 15.69 1.12 12.90
C ILE A 437 16.71 1.79 11.97
N ALA A 438 16.39 2.97 11.42
CA ALA A 438 17.31 3.74 10.60
C ALA A 438 18.57 4.14 11.38
N GLU A 439 18.42 4.66 12.59
CA GLU A 439 19.55 5.03 13.47
C GLU A 439 20.42 3.82 13.84
N LYS A 440 19.81 2.69 14.21
CA LYS A 440 20.54 1.43 14.45
C LYS A 440 21.27 0.95 13.20
N THR A 441 20.69 1.13 12.03
CA THR A 441 21.30 0.74 10.75
C THR A 441 22.52 1.57 10.45
N LYS A 442 22.46 2.89 10.70
CA LYS A 442 23.58 3.81 10.54
C LYS A 442 24.79 3.41 11.39
N THR A 443 24.56 2.84 12.57
CA THR A 443 25.59 2.41 13.51
C THR A 443 25.94 0.91 13.40
N ASN A 444 25.46 0.20 12.36
CA ASN A 444 25.64 -1.23 12.16
C ASN A 444 25.06 -2.13 13.27
N HIS A 445 24.10 -1.63 14.06
CA HIS A 445 23.46 -2.38 15.15
C HIS A 445 22.07 -2.92 14.79
N SER A 446 21.60 -2.74 13.53
CA SER A 446 20.33 -3.29 13.08
C SER A 446 20.51 -4.69 12.48
N SER A 447 19.60 -5.59 12.81
CA SER A 447 19.49 -6.89 12.13
C SER A 447 18.91 -6.73 10.72
N VAL A 448 19.17 -7.71 9.86
CA VAL A 448 18.54 -7.79 8.53
C VAL A 448 17.01 -7.80 8.66
N GLY A 449 16.46 -8.53 9.63
CA GLY A 449 15.02 -8.58 9.88
C GLY A 449 14.40 -7.24 10.28
N GLU A 450 15.10 -6.42 11.09
CA GLU A 450 14.63 -5.06 11.43
C GLU A 450 14.58 -4.15 10.21
N ARG A 451 15.65 -4.15 9.39
CA ARG A 451 15.68 -3.33 8.15
C ARG A 451 14.55 -3.70 7.20
N ARG A 452 14.31 -4.98 7.00
CA ARG A 452 13.22 -5.47 6.13
C ARG A 452 11.84 -5.17 6.67
N ARG A 453 11.67 -5.21 8.00
CA ARG A 453 10.41 -4.77 8.62
C ARG A 453 10.16 -3.29 8.35
N ALA A 454 11.16 -2.43 8.46
CA ALA A 454 11.02 -1.01 8.16
C ALA A 454 10.71 -0.78 6.66
N GLU A 455 11.38 -1.51 5.77
CA GLU A 455 11.11 -1.47 4.33
C GLU A 455 9.68 -1.95 4.00
N ALA A 456 9.22 -3.03 4.62
CA ALA A 456 7.86 -3.53 4.44
C ALA A 456 6.80 -2.50 4.91
N LEU A 457 7.04 -1.81 6.03
CA LEU A 457 6.16 -0.74 6.50
C LEU A 457 6.11 0.43 5.50
N LEU A 458 7.27 0.86 4.98
CA LEU A 458 7.33 1.91 3.95
C LEU A 458 6.57 1.50 2.69
N ARG A 459 6.80 0.28 2.16
CA ARG A 459 6.09 -0.24 0.99
C ARG A 459 4.58 -0.30 1.22
N GLN A 460 4.16 -0.72 2.40
CA GLN A 460 2.76 -0.75 2.79
C GLN A 460 2.13 0.67 2.80
N ALA A 461 2.85 1.68 3.27
CA ALA A 461 2.37 3.06 3.22
C ALA A 461 2.30 3.61 1.80
N ILE A 462 3.33 3.32 0.98
CA ILE A 462 3.40 3.68 -0.44
C ILE A 462 2.18 3.15 -1.18
N MET A 463 1.90 1.87 -1.03
CA MET A 463 0.82 1.20 -1.75
C MET A 463 -0.55 1.37 -1.09
N ALA A 464 -0.64 2.05 0.07
CA ALA A 464 -1.86 2.15 0.88
C ALA A 464 -2.49 0.77 1.19
N GLN A 465 -1.65 -0.20 1.53
CA GLN A 465 -2.07 -1.56 1.87
C GLN A 465 -2.55 -1.63 3.33
N ALA A 466 -3.38 -2.65 3.63
CA ALA A 466 -3.74 -2.94 5.01
C ALA A 466 -2.51 -3.36 5.84
N PRO A 467 -2.44 -3.02 7.13
CA PRO A 467 -1.44 -3.61 8.00
C PRO A 467 -1.59 -5.14 7.98
N PRO A 468 -0.48 -5.91 8.04
CA PRO A 468 -0.58 -7.35 8.14
C PRO A 468 -1.51 -7.66 9.32
N ALA A 469 -2.55 -8.46 9.05
CA ALA A 469 -3.51 -8.81 10.08
C ALA A 469 -2.75 -9.40 11.27
N SER A 470 -2.78 -8.70 12.41
CA SER A 470 -2.47 -9.33 13.67
C SER A 470 -3.46 -10.47 13.77
N ARG A 471 -2.99 -11.72 13.75
CA ARG A 471 -3.85 -12.91 13.83
C ARG A 471 -4.91 -12.71 14.90
N SER A 472 -6.15 -12.44 14.50
CA SER A 472 -7.26 -12.80 15.32
C SER A 472 -7.30 -14.33 15.31
N VAL A 473 -7.41 -14.93 16.47
CA VAL A 473 -7.46 -16.39 16.69
C VAL A 473 -8.71 -17.04 16.04
N ALA A 474 -9.36 -16.39 15.08
CA ALA A 474 -10.59 -16.80 14.43
C ALA A 474 -10.41 -17.60 13.12
N ASP A 475 -9.18 -17.73 12.58
CA ASP A 475 -8.93 -18.46 11.33
C ASP A 475 -8.25 -19.83 11.56
N THR A 476 -8.79 -20.61 12.48
CA THR A 476 -8.58 -22.05 12.47
C THR A 476 -9.59 -22.67 11.49
N PRO A 477 -9.14 -23.45 10.48
CA PRO A 477 -10.08 -24.13 9.60
C PRO A 477 -10.98 -25.05 10.42
N PRO A 478 -12.28 -25.14 10.10
CA PRO A 478 -13.19 -25.95 10.89
C PRO A 478 -12.74 -27.41 10.84
N VAL A 479 -12.40 -27.94 12.01
CA VAL A 479 -12.28 -29.39 12.23
C VAL A 479 -13.60 -30.02 11.78
N ARG A 480 -13.54 -30.99 10.89
CA ARG A 480 -14.71 -31.75 10.44
C ARG A 480 -15.46 -32.28 11.67
N ALA A 481 -16.54 -31.63 12.03
CA ALA A 481 -17.44 -32.11 13.06
C ALA A 481 -18.26 -33.28 12.52
N HIS A 482 -18.21 -34.38 13.22
CA HIS A 482 -19.17 -35.48 13.08
C HIS A 482 -20.59 -34.92 13.21
N LYS A 483 -21.48 -35.34 12.30
CA LYS A 483 -22.89 -35.01 12.34
C LYS A 483 -23.54 -35.69 13.54
N GLU A 484 -23.70 -34.98 14.63
CA GLU A 484 -24.72 -35.29 15.61
C GLU A 484 -26.00 -34.51 15.32
N LYS A 485 -27.12 -35.21 15.33
CA LYS A 485 -28.46 -34.64 15.12
C LYS A 485 -28.79 -33.72 16.28
N ILE A 486 -28.76 -32.41 16.04
CA ILE A 486 -29.31 -31.43 16.98
C ILE A 486 -30.78 -31.20 16.65
N THR A 487 -31.67 -31.57 17.54
CA THR A 487 -33.09 -31.28 17.52
C THR A 487 -33.33 -29.78 17.69
N LYS A 488 -34.24 -29.25 16.86
CA LYS A 488 -34.72 -27.87 16.93
C LYS A 488 -35.23 -27.51 18.32
N LYS A 489 -34.51 -26.67 19.08
CA LYS A 489 -35.04 -25.68 19.99
C LYS A 489 -33.89 -24.76 20.41
N ASP A 490 -34.13 -23.47 20.20
CA ASP A 490 -33.44 -22.28 20.64
C ASP A 490 -32.82 -21.45 19.53
N SER A 491 -33.56 -20.42 19.16
CA SER A 491 -33.08 -19.30 18.35
C SER A 491 -31.97 -18.55 19.13
N PRO A 492 -30.83 -18.19 18.53
CA PRO A 492 -29.83 -17.38 19.20
C PRO A 492 -30.30 -15.92 19.20
N SER A 493 -31.02 -15.53 20.20
CA SER A 493 -31.23 -14.13 20.56
C SER A 493 -30.04 -13.66 21.39
N SER A 494 -29.37 -12.61 20.92
CA SER A 494 -28.36 -11.78 21.59
C SER A 494 -27.01 -12.44 21.94
N LEU A 495 -26.09 -12.44 21.00
CA LEU A 495 -24.63 -12.52 21.21
C LEU A 495 -23.99 -11.16 21.56
N LEU A 496 -24.78 -10.18 22.00
CA LEU A 496 -24.21 -8.94 22.52
C LEU A 496 -23.77 -9.17 23.96
N PRO A 497 -22.53 -8.84 24.34
CA PRO A 497 -22.11 -8.92 25.73
C PRO A 497 -22.98 -7.98 26.56
N LYS A 498 -23.51 -8.50 27.64
CA LYS A 498 -24.25 -7.70 28.62
C LYS A 498 -23.26 -6.77 29.32
N ILE A 499 -23.37 -5.47 29.09
CA ILE A 499 -22.56 -4.45 29.76
C ILE A 499 -23.29 -4.02 31.01
N GLU A 500 -22.62 -4.15 32.16
CA GLU A 500 -23.12 -3.73 33.44
C GLU A 500 -22.18 -2.67 34.02
N LEU A 501 -22.73 -1.53 34.44
CA LEU A 501 -22.00 -0.48 35.13
C LEU A 501 -22.05 -0.74 36.63
N VAL A 502 -20.87 -0.99 37.23
CA VAL A 502 -20.73 -1.23 38.66
C VAL A 502 -19.90 -0.11 39.28
N HIS A 503 -20.40 0.52 40.32
CA HIS A 503 -19.66 1.48 41.13
C HIS A 503 -19.14 0.78 42.38
N GLY A 504 -17.80 0.82 42.58
CA GLY A 504 -17.17 0.17 43.71
C GLY A 504 -15.66 0.07 43.61
N ASP A 505 -15.04 -0.61 44.55
CA ASP A 505 -13.59 -0.87 44.55
C ASP A 505 -13.30 -2.00 43.55
N ILE A 506 -12.33 -1.77 42.65
CA ILE A 506 -11.92 -2.75 41.63
C ILE A 506 -11.43 -4.08 42.23
N ARG A 507 -10.98 -4.06 43.50
CA ARG A 507 -10.50 -5.23 44.22
C ARG A 507 -11.61 -6.21 44.57
N ASP A 508 -12.85 -5.71 44.73
CA ASP A 508 -14.01 -6.44 45.21
C ASP A 508 -14.92 -6.92 44.07
N ILE A 509 -14.62 -6.58 42.82
CA ILE A 509 -15.44 -6.95 41.67
C ILE A 509 -15.36 -8.46 41.43
N LYS A 510 -16.51 -9.13 41.47
CA LYS A 510 -16.63 -10.57 41.20
C LYS A 510 -16.60 -10.83 39.68
N THR A 511 -15.40 -11.02 39.13
CA THR A 511 -15.16 -11.30 37.72
C THR A 511 -13.95 -12.24 37.55
N PRO A 512 -13.89 -13.03 36.49
CA PRO A 512 -12.72 -13.86 36.22
C PRO A 512 -11.42 -13.05 36.06
N ALA A 513 -11.49 -11.87 35.45
CA ALA A 513 -10.34 -10.97 35.28
C ALA A 513 -10.75 -9.51 35.38
N VAL A 514 -9.86 -8.67 35.88
CA VAL A 514 -9.94 -7.21 35.79
C VAL A 514 -8.90 -6.69 34.82
N VAL A 515 -9.28 -5.74 33.97
CA VAL A 515 -8.38 -5.09 32.99
C VAL A 515 -8.18 -3.64 33.39
N VAL A 516 -6.93 -3.19 33.50
CA VAL A 516 -6.59 -1.80 33.82
C VAL A 516 -5.51 -1.28 32.89
N GLY A 517 -5.60 -0.01 32.50
CA GLY A 517 -4.61 0.66 31.69
C GLY A 517 -3.40 1.16 32.52
N HIS A 518 -2.19 0.98 32.02
CA HIS A 518 -0.96 1.49 32.62
C HIS A 518 -0.18 2.31 31.60
N TYR A 519 0.21 3.54 31.95
CA TYR A 519 0.98 4.44 31.10
C TYR A 519 2.48 4.26 31.29
N ARG A 520 3.23 4.44 30.22
CA ARG A 520 4.71 4.41 30.26
C ARG A 520 5.25 5.51 31.17
N GLY A 521 6.17 5.15 32.04
CA GLY A 521 6.84 6.09 32.94
C GLY A 521 5.97 6.65 34.07
N VAL A 522 4.68 6.26 34.14
CA VAL A 522 3.76 6.68 35.21
C VAL A 522 3.74 5.60 36.29
N PRO A 523 3.99 5.94 37.57
CA PRO A 523 3.84 4.97 38.65
C PRO A 523 2.38 4.49 38.75
N PRO A 524 2.14 3.26 39.28
CA PRO A 524 0.78 2.75 39.49
C PRO A 524 -0.05 3.69 40.38
N VAL A 525 -1.10 4.28 39.82
CA VAL A 525 -2.02 5.20 40.50
C VAL A 525 -3.47 4.79 40.33
N ARG A 526 -4.39 5.30 41.13
CA ARG A 526 -5.82 5.03 41.08
C ARG A 526 -6.12 3.51 41.08
N ALA A 527 -6.87 2.99 40.12
CA ALA A 527 -7.23 1.58 40.02
C ALA A 527 -5.97 0.67 39.93
N VAL A 528 -4.95 1.06 39.14
CA VAL A 528 -3.70 0.32 39.07
C VAL A 528 -2.96 0.35 40.41
N GLY A 529 -2.96 1.48 41.10
CA GLY A 529 -2.36 1.62 42.44
C GLY A 529 -3.08 0.77 43.50
N ALA A 530 -4.42 0.69 43.47
CA ALA A 530 -5.19 -0.16 44.37
C ALA A 530 -4.86 -1.65 44.15
N LEU A 531 -4.76 -2.07 42.89
CA LEU A 531 -4.35 -3.44 42.55
C LEU A 531 -2.89 -3.71 42.90
N ASP A 532 -2.00 -2.75 42.69
CA ASP A 532 -0.57 -2.88 43.04
C ASP A 532 -0.39 -3.07 44.54
N GLN A 533 -1.12 -2.30 45.36
CA GLN A 533 -1.12 -2.44 46.81
C GLN A 533 -1.64 -3.82 47.24
N ALA A 534 -2.76 -4.27 46.66
CA ALA A 534 -3.31 -5.59 46.93
C ALA A 534 -2.39 -6.75 46.51
N LEU A 535 -1.62 -6.56 45.45
CA LEU A 535 -0.62 -7.53 44.94
C LEU A 535 0.78 -7.34 45.58
N ASN A 536 0.86 -6.75 46.75
CA ASN A 536 2.10 -6.54 47.50
C ASN A 536 3.19 -5.79 46.67
N HIS A 537 2.77 -4.73 45.98
CA HIS A 537 3.58 -3.87 45.13
C HIS A 537 4.31 -4.61 44.00
N TRP A 538 3.70 -5.70 43.52
CA TRP A 538 4.28 -6.50 42.45
C TRP A 538 4.35 -5.72 41.12
N ILE A 539 3.29 -4.94 40.79
CA ILE A 539 3.25 -4.12 39.56
C ILE A 539 4.37 -3.08 39.59
N SER A 540 4.49 -2.34 40.71
CA SER A 540 5.56 -1.34 40.90
C SER A 540 6.96 -1.96 40.78
N LYS A 541 7.17 -3.15 41.33
CA LYS A 541 8.45 -3.86 41.23
C LYS A 541 8.74 -4.27 39.79
N ALA A 542 7.77 -4.82 39.06
CA ALA A 542 7.89 -5.24 37.68
C ALA A 542 8.14 -4.05 36.72
N VAL A 543 7.47 -2.91 36.94
CA VAL A 543 7.72 -1.67 36.22
C VAL A 543 9.15 -1.17 36.46
N LYS A 544 9.59 -1.14 37.73
CA LYS A 544 10.94 -0.70 38.11
C LYS A 544 12.05 -1.59 37.52
N GLN A 545 11.75 -2.87 37.34
CA GLN A 545 12.67 -3.85 36.71
C GLN A 545 12.60 -3.86 35.19
N GLY A 546 11.78 -3.01 34.59
CA GLY A 546 11.59 -2.95 33.12
C GLY A 546 10.84 -4.15 32.54
N MET A 547 10.22 -4.98 33.37
CA MET A 547 9.38 -6.11 32.91
C MET A 547 8.05 -5.64 32.33
N ILE A 548 7.52 -4.52 32.82
CA ILE A 548 6.30 -3.85 32.35
C ILE A 548 6.69 -2.46 31.88
N GLY A 549 6.62 -2.21 30.59
CA GLY A 549 6.98 -0.93 29.98
C GLY A 549 5.83 0.07 29.91
N GLY A 550 4.58 -0.38 29.96
CA GLY A 550 3.40 0.44 29.75
C GLY A 550 3.25 0.90 28.29
N GLY A 551 4.01 0.31 27.36
CA GLY A 551 3.93 0.61 25.93
C GLY A 551 2.55 0.27 25.37
N LEU A 552 2.07 1.05 24.38
CA LEU A 552 0.77 0.80 23.75
C LEU A 552 0.74 -0.61 23.12
N GLY A 553 -0.29 -1.38 23.46
CA GLY A 553 -0.46 -2.76 23.01
C GLY A 553 0.30 -3.80 23.83
N GLU A 554 1.10 -3.41 24.81
CA GLU A 554 1.63 -4.36 25.79
C GLU A 554 0.49 -4.91 26.63
N VAL A 555 0.46 -6.22 26.86
CA VAL A 555 -0.53 -6.87 27.73
C VAL A 555 0.21 -7.80 28.68
N PHE A 556 0.04 -7.55 29.98
CA PHE A 556 0.57 -8.40 31.03
C PHE A 556 -0.54 -9.08 31.80
N LEU A 557 -0.45 -10.38 31.94
CA LEU A 557 -1.36 -11.18 32.78
C LEU A 557 -0.67 -11.47 34.11
N ILE A 558 -1.31 -11.04 35.19
CA ILE A 558 -0.83 -11.26 36.54
C ILE A 558 -1.84 -12.16 37.26
N PRO A 559 -1.52 -13.46 37.43
CA PRO A 559 -2.40 -14.37 38.16
C PRO A 559 -2.48 -13.95 39.64
N ASN A 560 -3.68 -13.89 40.17
CA ASN A 560 -3.91 -13.63 41.60
C ASN A 560 -3.73 -14.90 42.43
N THR A 561 -2.51 -15.41 42.51
CA THR A 561 -2.18 -16.64 43.23
C THR A 561 -2.38 -16.53 44.75
N GLN A 562 -2.27 -15.33 45.28
CA GLN A 562 -2.40 -15.05 46.71
C GLN A 562 -3.85 -14.78 47.13
N LYS A 563 -4.80 -14.76 46.18
CA LYS A 563 -6.22 -14.44 46.43
C LYS A 563 -6.46 -13.12 47.16
N SER A 564 -5.59 -12.13 46.88
CA SER A 564 -5.59 -10.80 47.50
C SER A 564 -6.66 -9.86 46.95
N ILE A 565 -7.30 -10.24 45.84
CA ILE A 565 -8.45 -9.60 45.21
C ILE A 565 -9.48 -10.68 44.85
N VAL A 566 -10.71 -10.27 44.51
CA VAL A 566 -11.78 -11.22 44.15
C VAL A 566 -11.56 -11.80 42.74
N ALA A 567 -11.02 -11.02 41.81
CA ALA A 567 -10.69 -11.49 40.45
C ALA A 567 -9.52 -12.49 40.45
N ASN A 568 -9.58 -13.50 39.57
CA ASN A 568 -8.54 -14.50 39.46
C ASN A 568 -7.28 -13.99 38.76
N THR A 569 -7.42 -12.97 37.91
CA THR A 569 -6.32 -12.43 37.06
C THR A 569 -6.45 -10.93 36.95
N VAL A 570 -5.32 -10.24 37.01
CA VAL A 570 -5.21 -8.83 36.63
C VAL A 570 -4.55 -8.77 35.26
N ILE A 571 -5.15 -8.05 34.34
CA ILE A 571 -4.63 -7.77 33.02
C ILE A 571 -4.21 -6.30 32.98
N LEU A 572 -2.91 -6.04 32.81
CA LEU A 572 -2.41 -4.68 32.57
C LEU A 572 -2.32 -4.47 31.06
N ALA A 573 -3.03 -3.49 30.57
CA ALA A 573 -2.97 -3.05 29.18
C ALA A 573 -2.10 -1.79 29.11
N GLY A 574 -1.02 -1.83 28.35
CA GLY A 574 -0.15 -0.68 28.10
C GLY A 574 -0.90 0.39 27.32
N MET A 575 -0.94 1.61 27.86
CA MET A 575 -1.65 2.77 27.31
C MET A 575 -0.73 3.72 26.55
N GLY A 576 0.58 3.41 26.46
CA GLY A 576 1.57 4.30 25.85
C GLY A 576 2.02 5.42 26.80
N GLU A 577 2.45 6.54 26.24
CA GLU A 577 2.80 7.73 27.02
C GLU A 577 1.54 8.47 27.48
N TYR A 578 1.63 9.10 28.68
CA TYR A 578 0.50 9.83 29.30
C TYR A 578 0.23 11.16 28.59
#